data_716dd8ade0553808477bd5d3ea8df7ea
#
_entry.id   716dd8ade0553808477bd5d3ea8df7ea
#
_cell.length_a   1.000
_cell.length_b   1.000
_cell.length_c   1.000
_cell.angle_alpha   90.00
_cell.angle_beta   90.00
_cell.angle_gamma   90.00
#
_symmetry.space_group_name_H-M   'P 1'
#
loop_
_entity.id
_entity.type
_entity.pdbx_description
1 polymer ?
#
loop_
_entity_poly.entity_id
_entity_poly.type
_entity_poly.pdbx_seq_one_letter_code
_entity_poly.pdbx_strand_id
1 'polypeptide(L)'
;MFIDMRTYTLKNGNVSKFLKLYEEEGLAVQTRILGNMVGYYFTDIGPLNQIVHMWGYDSMDDRWERRKALQASEEWQAYAVQMRPLVDHIENKILIPAPFFKQG
;
A
#
# COMPACT_ATOMS: atom_id res chain seq x y z
N MET A 1 1.60 -12.04 13.42
CA MET A 1 1.31 -11.14 12.28
C MET A 1 2.48 -10.19 12.07
N PHE A 2 2.91 -10.00 10.85
CA PHE A 2 3.90 -8.99 10.52
C PHE A 2 3.28 -7.90 9.64
N ILE A 3 4.01 -6.80 9.46
CA ILE A 3 3.53 -5.66 8.69
C ILE A 3 4.43 -5.46 7.45
N ASP A 4 3.81 -5.33 6.29
CA ASP A 4 4.48 -4.88 5.08
C ASP A 4 4.23 -3.38 4.98
N MET A 5 5.26 -2.58 5.29
CA MET A 5 5.19 -1.12 5.21
C MET A 5 5.73 -0.69 3.85
N ARG A 6 4.89 -0.04 3.07
CA ARG A 6 5.21 0.37 1.71
C ARG A 6 5.26 1.89 1.62
N THR A 7 6.34 2.42 1.05
CA THR A 7 6.50 3.85 0.86
C THR A 7 6.60 4.16 -0.63
N TYR A 8 5.67 4.94 -1.13
CA TYR A 8 5.64 5.39 -2.51
C TYR A 8 6.06 6.85 -2.52
N THR A 9 7.12 7.16 -3.26
CA THR A 9 7.51 8.55 -3.51
C THR A 9 6.90 8.96 -4.84
N LEU A 10 6.04 9.97 -4.81
CA LEU A 10 5.31 10.42 -5.99
C LEU A 10 6.09 11.50 -6.72
N LYS A 11 5.80 11.68 -8.00
CA LYS A 11 6.27 12.83 -8.76
C LYS A 11 5.65 14.09 -8.16
N ASN A 12 6.37 15.18 -8.26
CA ASN A 12 6.03 16.44 -7.61
C ASN A 12 4.58 16.86 -7.88
N GLY A 13 3.86 17.23 -6.83
CA GLY A 13 2.51 17.76 -6.93
C GLY A 13 1.39 16.72 -7.10
N ASN A 14 1.69 15.43 -7.04
CA ASN A 14 0.71 14.39 -7.35
C ASN A 14 0.01 13.75 -6.14
N VAL A 15 0.22 14.25 -4.92
CA VAL A 15 -0.38 13.62 -3.73
C VAL A 15 -1.91 13.62 -3.79
N SER A 16 -2.53 14.77 -4.03
CA SER A 16 -3.99 14.86 -4.10
C SER A 16 -4.57 13.99 -5.21
N LYS A 17 -3.92 14.00 -6.36
CA LYS A 17 -4.35 13.20 -7.51
C LYS A 17 -4.24 11.70 -7.21
N PHE A 18 -3.15 11.28 -6.58
CA PHE A 18 -2.95 9.89 -6.18
C PHE A 18 -4.03 9.44 -5.18
N LEU A 19 -4.25 10.24 -4.14
CA LEU A 19 -5.22 9.87 -3.10
C LEU A 19 -6.64 9.75 -3.66
N LYS A 20 -7.02 10.67 -4.54
CA LYS A 20 -8.34 10.62 -5.16
C LYS A 20 -8.49 9.41 -6.05
N LEU A 21 -7.51 9.14 -6.89
CA LEU A 21 -7.51 7.99 -7.79
C LEU A 21 -7.59 6.68 -7.00
N TYR A 22 -6.78 6.57 -5.94
CA TYR A 22 -6.78 5.39 -5.10
C TYR A 22 -8.13 5.16 -4.44
N GLU A 23 -8.69 6.19 -3.82
CA GLU A 23 -9.99 6.08 -3.14
C GLU A 23 -11.08 5.62 -4.10
N GLU A 24 -11.09 6.14 -5.32
CA GLU A 24 -12.13 5.83 -6.29
C GLU A 24 -11.96 4.47 -6.96
N GLU A 25 -10.71 4.05 -7.24
CA GLU A 25 -10.48 2.90 -8.11
C GLU A 25 -9.59 1.82 -7.52
N GLY A 26 -8.83 2.09 -6.47
CA GLY A 26 -7.89 1.13 -5.90
C GLY A 26 -8.27 0.59 -4.54
N LEU A 27 -8.86 1.43 -3.69
CA LEU A 27 -9.10 1.10 -2.29
C LEU A 27 -9.95 -0.16 -2.11
N ALA A 28 -11.09 -0.23 -2.76
CA ALA A 28 -12.02 -1.34 -2.59
C ALA A 28 -11.40 -2.68 -3.02
N VAL A 29 -10.76 -2.71 -4.19
CA VAL A 29 -10.16 -3.95 -4.68
C VAL A 29 -8.95 -4.35 -3.85
N GLN A 30 -8.11 -3.41 -3.47
CA GLN A 30 -6.91 -3.72 -2.70
C GLN A 30 -7.27 -4.24 -1.30
N THR A 31 -8.20 -3.59 -0.61
CA THR A 31 -8.62 -4.05 0.72
C THR A 31 -9.32 -5.40 0.67
N ARG A 32 -10.12 -5.64 -0.36
CA ARG A 32 -10.80 -6.92 -0.52
C ARG A 32 -9.79 -8.07 -0.68
N ILE A 33 -8.75 -7.86 -1.47
CA ILE A 33 -7.80 -8.92 -1.80
C ILE A 33 -6.68 -9.04 -0.76
N LEU A 34 -6.09 -7.93 -0.34
CA LEU A 34 -5.01 -7.98 0.66
C LEU A 34 -5.53 -8.19 2.10
N GLY A 35 -6.74 -7.75 2.37
CA GLY A 35 -7.46 -8.07 3.59
C GLY A 35 -7.25 -7.08 4.73
N ASN A 36 -6.05 -6.98 5.28
CA ASN A 36 -5.81 -6.24 6.51
C ASN A 36 -4.99 -4.97 6.28
N MET A 37 -5.68 -3.87 5.99
CA MET A 37 -5.03 -2.55 5.92
C MET A 37 -4.80 -2.05 7.35
N VAL A 38 -3.54 -1.92 7.74
CA VAL A 38 -3.18 -1.42 9.07
C VAL A 38 -3.14 0.11 9.11
N GLY A 39 -2.76 0.73 8.00
CA GLY A 39 -2.74 2.19 7.92
C GLY A 39 -2.49 2.66 6.50
N TYR A 40 -2.86 3.92 6.25
CA TYR A 40 -2.66 4.55 4.95
C TYR A 40 -2.49 6.05 5.18
N TYR A 41 -1.28 6.56 4.90
CA TYR A 41 -0.89 7.91 5.31
C TYR A 41 -0.19 8.64 4.16
N PHE A 42 -0.17 9.96 4.25
CA PHE A 42 0.72 10.77 3.41
C PHE A 42 1.49 11.73 4.30
N THR A 43 2.66 12.16 3.83
CA THR A 43 3.56 12.99 4.63
C THR A 43 3.06 14.44 4.68
N ASP A 44 2.90 14.98 5.88
CA ASP A 44 2.62 16.39 6.10
C ASP A 44 3.93 17.16 6.27
N ILE A 45 4.77 16.69 7.21
CA ILE A 45 6.07 17.30 7.49
C ILE A 45 7.13 16.22 7.33
N GLY A 46 8.16 16.52 6.52
CA GLY A 46 9.23 15.57 6.20
C GLY A 46 9.38 15.46 4.71
N PRO A 47 9.88 14.32 4.19
CA PRO A 47 9.99 14.13 2.74
C PRO A 47 8.62 14.31 2.09
N LEU A 48 8.50 15.28 1.23
CA LEU A 48 7.23 15.60 0.56
C LEU A 48 6.89 14.55 -0.48
N ASN A 49 5.61 14.52 -0.85
CA ASN A 49 5.08 13.66 -1.93
C ASN A 49 5.22 12.17 -1.63
N GLN A 50 5.16 11.78 -0.36
CA GLN A 50 5.21 10.37 0.00
C GLN A 50 3.88 9.86 0.52
N ILE A 51 3.56 8.64 0.11
CA ILE A 51 2.43 7.85 0.59
C ILE A 51 3.01 6.67 1.35
N VAL A 52 2.53 6.44 2.57
CA VAL A 52 2.96 5.28 3.38
C VAL A 52 1.73 4.47 3.71
N HIS A 53 1.72 3.20 3.30
CA HIS A 53 0.63 2.31 3.67
C HIS A 53 1.16 0.99 4.19
N MET A 54 0.36 0.36 5.04
CA MET A 54 0.79 -0.81 5.80
C MET A 54 -0.26 -1.89 5.73
N TRP A 55 0.20 -3.12 5.51
CA TRP A 55 -0.67 -4.28 5.37
C TRP A 55 -0.19 -5.38 6.31
N GLY A 56 -1.11 -5.95 7.07
CA GLY A 56 -0.80 -7.04 8.00
C GLY A 56 -1.07 -8.40 7.38
N TYR A 57 -0.15 -9.34 7.62
CA TYR A 57 -0.27 -10.72 7.12
C TYR A 57 0.09 -11.71 8.23
N ASP A 58 -0.54 -12.87 8.22
CA ASP A 58 -0.27 -13.91 9.21
C ASP A 58 1.05 -14.63 8.94
N SER A 59 1.43 -14.76 7.67
CA SER A 59 2.66 -15.45 7.25
C SER A 59 3.13 -14.91 5.91
N MET A 60 4.36 -15.26 5.53
CA MET A 60 4.88 -14.92 4.20
C MET A 60 4.11 -15.64 3.10
N ASP A 61 3.64 -16.86 3.36
CA ASP A 61 2.81 -17.57 2.39
C ASP A 61 1.48 -16.86 2.18
N ASP A 62 0.85 -16.37 3.25
CA ASP A 62 -0.38 -15.58 3.18
C ASP A 62 -0.16 -14.32 2.34
N ARG A 63 0.93 -13.60 2.62
CA ARG A 63 1.29 -12.40 1.85
C ARG A 63 1.47 -12.74 0.37
N TRP A 64 2.22 -13.80 0.08
CA TRP A 64 2.50 -14.22 -1.28
C TRP A 64 1.21 -14.53 -2.05
N GLU A 65 0.33 -15.33 -1.46
CA GLU A 65 -0.94 -15.70 -2.08
C GLU A 65 -1.83 -14.49 -2.34
N ARG A 66 -1.94 -13.59 -1.37
CA ARG A 66 -2.77 -12.39 -1.53
C ARG A 66 -2.22 -11.45 -2.58
N ARG A 67 -0.92 -11.22 -2.59
CA ARG A 67 -0.29 -10.36 -3.59
C ARG A 67 -0.39 -10.96 -4.99
N LYS A 68 -0.28 -12.26 -5.10
CA LYS A 68 -0.46 -12.96 -6.37
C LYS A 68 -1.89 -12.79 -6.88
N ALA A 69 -2.88 -12.92 -6.01
CA ALA A 69 -4.27 -12.68 -6.37
C ALA A 69 -4.51 -11.23 -6.81
N LEU A 70 -3.87 -10.26 -6.13
CA LEU A 70 -3.98 -8.86 -6.50
C LEU A 70 -3.42 -8.61 -7.90
N GLN A 71 -2.24 -9.15 -8.20
CA GLN A 71 -1.62 -9.00 -9.51
C GLN A 71 -2.46 -9.63 -10.63
N ALA A 72 -3.21 -10.67 -10.32
CA ALA A 72 -4.08 -11.34 -11.30
C ALA A 72 -5.42 -10.62 -11.48
N SER A 73 -5.75 -9.66 -10.64
CA SER A 73 -7.02 -8.94 -10.71
C SER A 73 -7.04 -7.94 -11.86
N GLU A 74 -7.98 -8.07 -12.78
CA GLU A 74 -8.14 -7.11 -13.87
C GLU A 74 -8.51 -5.73 -13.34
N GLU A 75 -9.33 -5.69 -12.31
CA GLU A 75 -9.74 -4.44 -11.65
C GLU A 75 -8.53 -3.69 -11.08
N TRP A 76 -7.62 -4.43 -10.41
CA TRP A 76 -6.40 -3.85 -9.87
C TRP A 76 -5.47 -3.38 -10.99
N GLN A 77 -5.33 -4.16 -12.06
CA GLN A 77 -4.48 -3.79 -13.19
C GLN A 77 -4.97 -2.51 -13.85
N ALA A 78 -6.28 -2.34 -13.99
CA ALA A 78 -6.86 -1.12 -14.57
C ALA A 78 -6.52 0.12 -13.73
N TYR A 79 -6.56 -0.01 -12.40
CA TYR A 79 -6.12 1.06 -11.50
C TYR A 79 -4.61 1.29 -11.62
N ALA A 80 -3.81 0.23 -11.59
CA ALA A 80 -2.35 0.31 -11.58
C ALA A 80 -1.80 1.03 -12.81
N VAL A 81 -2.41 0.84 -13.97
CA VAL A 81 -2.01 1.54 -15.21
C VAL A 81 -2.13 3.05 -15.04
N GLN A 82 -3.13 3.52 -14.32
CA GLN A 82 -3.33 4.95 -14.08
C GLN A 82 -2.43 5.47 -12.96
N MET A 83 -2.12 4.64 -11.97
CA MET A 83 -1.32 5.03 -10.81
C MET A 83 0.16 5.13 -11.13
N ARG A 84 0.71 4.19 -11.90
CA ARG A 84 2.15 4.12 -12.17
C ARG A 84 2.78 5.42 -12.66
N PRO A 85 2.15 6.17 -13.59
CA PRO A 85 2.75 7.43 -14.04
C PRO A 85 2.90 8.50 -12.95
N LEU A 86 2.19 8.36 -11.84
CA LEU A 86 2.25 9.30 -10.71
C LEU A 86 3.41 9.00 -9.77
N VAL A 87 4.01 7.82 -9.87
CA VAL A 87 4.99 7.32 -8.90
C VAL A 87 6.39 7.39 -9.46
N ASP A 88 7.32 7.89 -8.65
CA ASP A 88 8.73 7.98 -9.00
C ASP A 88 9.52 6.82 -8.40
N HIS A 89 9.21 6.42 -7.16
CA HIS A 89 9.96 5.39 -6.47
C HIS A 89 9.06 4.63 -5.49
N ILE A 90 9.26 3.32 -5.40
CA ILE A 90 8.54 2.45 -4.46
C ILE A 90 9.56 1.64 -3.68
N GLU A 91 9.39 1.60 -2.36
CA GLU A 91 10.16 0.70 -1.51
C GLU A 91 9.26 0.12 -0.43
N ASN A 92 9.66 -0.99 0.16
CA ASN A 92 8.92 -1.59 1.26
C ASN A 92 9.86 -2.26 2.23
N LYS A 93 9.37 -2.49 3.44
CA LYS A 93 10.09 -3.28 4.44
C LYS A 93 9.10 -4.11 5.23
N ILE A 94 9.55 -5.28 5.66
CA ILE A 94 8.78 -6.15 6.52
C ILE A 94 9.14 -5.84 7.96
N LEU A 95 8.11 -5.52 8.75
CA LEU A 95 8.28 -5.15 10.16
C LEU A 95 7.73 -6.25 11.04
N ILE A 96 8.53 -6.67 12.02
CA ILE A 96 8.12 -7.64 13.02
C ILE A 96 7.79 -6.87 14.30
N PRO A 97 6.61 -7.07 14.90
CA PRO A 97 6.29 -6.38 16.15
C PRO A 97 7.28 -6.75 17.23
N ALA A 98 7.73 -5.73 18.00
CA ALA A 98 8.59 -6.01 19.16
C ALA A 98 7.85 -6.92 20.13
N PRO A 99 8.57 -7.83 20.87
CA PRO A 99 7.90 -8.80 21.74
C PRO A 99 6.96 -8.19 22.78
N PHE A 100 7.24 -6.97 23.21
CA PHE A 100 6.43 -6.28 24.22
C PHE A 100 5.29 -5.47 23.63
N PHE A 101 5.20 -5.34 22.30
CA PHE A 101 4.17 -4.51 21.66
C PHE A 101 2.95 -5.35 21.28
N LYS A 102 1.78 -4.96 21.78
CA LYS A 102 0.52 -5.62 21.46
C LYS A 102 -0.15 -4.88 20.32
N GLN A 103 -0.29 -5.54 19.19
CA GLN A 103 -1.03 -4.99 18.05
C GLN A 103 -2.53 -5.09 18.33
N GLY A 104 -3.22 -4.07 17.98
CA GLY A 104 -4.64 -4.15 18.07
C GLY A 104 -5.53 -3.43 18.56
#